data_91e02c497e564192635943cdad158fa6
#
_entry.id   91e02c497e564192635943cdad158fa6
#
_cell.length_a   1.000
_cell.length_b   1.000
_cell.length_c   1.000
_cell.angle_alpha   90.00
_cell.angle_beta   90.00
_cell.angle_gamma   90.00
#
_symmetry.space_group_name_H-M   'P 1'
#
loop_
_entity.id
_entity.type
_entity.pdbx_description
1 polymer ?
#
loop_
_entity_poly.entity_id
_entity_poly.type
_entity_poly.pdbx_seq_one_letter_code
_entity_poly.pdbx_strand_id
1 'polypeptide(L)'
;VARLAARLEEEPEDLDGWRRLANSYRVLGEDAKAAAAQQRVSELEARAARPAEAAPGPSAEDVAAADGMSTEQQAQMIGAMVERLAKRLRENPDDLEGWLRLGRSYSVLGRHTDSRDAYARAADFAPDDTTVLRGYARAVMNAAGDATQFPEQAITLYQRILELDPSQLEALWFMGFVEAADGRSDAARGFWNRLLDLLPASSADRGVVERALKDLPN
;
A
#
# COMPACT_ATOMS: atom_id res chain seq x y z
N VAL A 1 29.95 21.96 0.61
CA VAL A 1 28.78 22.66 1.17
C VAL A 1 28.07 23.44 0.08
N ALA A 2 28.72 24.34 -0.71
CA ALA A 2 28.07 25.17 -1.73
C ALA A 2 27.28 24.33 -2.80
N ARG A 3 27.86 23.20 -3.27
CA ARG A 3 27.18 22.31 -4.22
C ARG A 3 25.94 21.63 -3.61
N LEU A 4 25.99 21.29 -2.32
CA LEU A 4 24.84 20.72 -1.63
C LEU A 4 23.73 21.76 -1.46
N ALA A 5 24.10 23.00 -1.10
CA ALA A 5 23.14 24.09 -0.98
C ALA A 5 22.41 24.34 -2.32
N ALA A 6 23.16 24.45 -3.43
CA ALA A 6 22.57 24.64 -4.76
C ALA A 6 21.62 23.50 -5.18
N ARG A 7 21.99 22.23 -4.87
CA ARG A 7 21.10 21.09 -5.14
C ARG A 7 19.80 21.17 -4.35
N LEU A 8 19.86 21.60 -3.09
CA LEU A 8 18.68 21.70 -2.23
C LEU A 8 17.75 22.88 -2.58
N GLU A 9 18.22 23.84 -3.40
CA GLU A 9 17.35 24.84 -4.01
C GLU A 9 16.49 24.21 -5.14
N GLU A 10 17.03 23.18 -5.83
CA GLU A 10 16.31 22.42 -6.87
C GLU A 10 15.48 21.28 -6.27
N GLU A 11 15.94 20.70 -5.15
CA GLU A 11 15.28 19.61 -4.42
C GLU A 11 14.91 20.05 -2.99
N PRO A 12 13.97 20.98 -2.80
CA PRO A 12 13.69 21.61 -1.50
C PRO A 12 13.06 20.67 -0.46
N GLU A 13 12.61 19.48 -0.86
CA GLU A 13 11.97 18.47 0.00
C GLU A 13 12.97 17.40 0.51
N ASP A 14 14.27 17.44 0.13
CA ASP A 14 15.29 16.51 0.60
C ASP A 14 15.67 16.81 2.07
N LEU A 15 14.89 16.21 2.99
CA LEU A 15 15.08 16.35 4.44
C LEU A 15 16.50 15.96 4.91
N ASP A 16 17.04 14.86 4.38
CA ASP A 16 18.36 14.39 4.76
C ASP A 16 19.47 15.29 4.20
N GLY A 17 19.26 15.83 3.02
CA GLY A 17 20.11 16.86 2.44
C GLY A 17 20.17 18.10 3.32
N TRP A 18 19.04 18.61 3.79
CA TRP A 18 18.97 19.77 4.69
C TRP A 18 19.61 19.49 6.04
N ARG A 19 19.46 18.31 6.63
CA ARG A 19 20.15 17.88 7.86
C ARG A 19 21.67 17.91 7.69
N ARG A 20 22.17 17.36 6.57
CA ARG A 20 23.61 17.36 6.24
C ARG A 20 24.13 18.78 6.04
N LEU A 21 23.37 19.65 5.38
CA LEU A 21 23.74 21.04 5.15
C LEU A 21 23.82 21.82 6.47
N ALA A 22 22.82 21.68 7.35
CA ALA A 22 22.82 22.31 8.68
C ALA A 22 24.04 21.89 9.50
N ASN A 23 24.37 20.60 9.52
CA ASN A 23 25.54 20.10 10.23
C ASN A 23 26.85 20.61 9.62
N SER A 24 26.95 20.67 8.30
CA SER A 24 28.14 21.19 7.60
C SER A 24 28.38 22.66 7.92
N TYR A 25 27.34 23.51 7.92
CA TYR A 25 27.47 24.92 8.30
C TYR A 25 27.86 25.12 9.77
N ARG A 26 27.34 24.24 10.66
CA ARG A 26 27.73 24.28 12.09
C ARG A 26 29.21 23.96 12.27
N VAL A 27 29.74 22.96 11.56
CA VAL A 27 31.18 22.60 11.61
C VAL A 27 32.06 23.71 11.06
N LEU A 28 31.56 24.47 10.09
CA LEU A 28 32.29 25.63 9.51
C LEU A 28 32.15 26.92 10.34
N GLY A 29 31.39 26.91 11.44
CA GLY A 29 31.16 28.12 12.26
C GLY A 29 30.21 29.12 11.58
N GLU A 30 29.47 28.72 10.54
CA GLU A 30 28.52 29.58 9.82
C GLU A 30 27.13 29.51 10.48
N ASP A 31 27.04 29.97 11.74
CA ASP A 31 25.87 29.74 12.61
C ASP A 31 24.56 30.26 12.02
N ALA A 32 24.54 31.40 11.34
CA ALA A 32 23.35 31.94 10.72
C ALA A 32 22.80 31.00 9.59
N LYS A 33 23.70 30.43 8.78
CA LYS A 33 23.32 29.49 7.71
C LYS A 33 22.95 28.13 8.30
N ALA A 34 23.61 27.71 9.36
CA ALA A 34 23.23 26.48 10.07
C ALA A 34 21.82 26.59 10.67
N ALA A 35 21.47 27.73 11.26
CA ALA A 35 20.14 28.01 11.79
C ALA A 35 19.06 28.01 10.68
N ALA A 36 19.34 28.65 9.54
CA ALA A 36 18.40 28.66 8.41
C ALA A 36 18.15 27.25 7.85
N ALA A 37 19.23 26.45 7.67
CA ALA A 37 19.10 25.06 7.23
C ALA A 37 18.36 24.20 8.26
N GLN A 38 18.59 24.40 9.56
CA GLN A 38 17.89 23.71 10.63
C GLN A 38 16.40 24.09 10.70
N GLN A 39 16.07 25.35 10.43
CA GLN A 39 14.67 25.79 10.33
C GLN A 39 13.97 25.04 9.19
N ARG A 40 14.62 24.88 8.04
CA ARG A 40 14.07 24.11 6.93
C ARG A 40 13.85 22.64 7.28
N VAL A 41 14.79 22.02 8.01
CA VAL A 41 14.61 20.68 8.59
C VAL A 41 13.35 20.62 9.45
N SER A 42 13.20 21.56 10.39
CA SER A 42 12.03 21.59 11.29
C SER A 42 10.71 21.81 10.54
N GLU A 43 10.71 22.61 9.47
CA GLU A 43 9.52 22.82 8.61
C GLU A 43 9.14 21.52 7.88
N LEU A 44 10.12 20.80 7.32
CA LEU A 44 9.90 19.53 6.62
C LEU A 44 9.48 18.43 7.60
N GLU A 45 10.11 18.36 8.79
CA GLU A 45 9.70 17.43 9.86
C GLU A 45 8.29 17.74 10.37
N ALA A 46 7.96 19.02 10.57
CA ALA A 46 6.62 19.43 10.96
C ALA A 46 5.57 19.15 9.88
N ARG A 47 5.98 19.23 8.59
CA ARG A 47 5.11 18.87 7.47
C ARG A 47 4.94 17.34 7.36
N ALA A 48 6.01 16.58 7.58
CA ALA A 48 5.97 15.12 7.63
C ALA A 48 5.26 14.59 8.90
N ALA A 49 5.41 15.30 10.04
CA ALA A 49 4.74 15.02 11.30
C ALA A 49 3.33 15.62 11.39
N ARG A 50 2.95 16.52 10.45
CA ARG A 50 1.51 16.74 10.29
C ARG A 50 0.96 15.39 9.88
N PRO A 51 0.09 14.76 10.70
CA PRO A 51 -0.78 13.74 10.15
C PRO A 51 -1.40 14.44 8.93
N ALA A 52 -1.22 13.89 7.74
CA ALA A 52 -2.09 14.25 6.62
C ALA A 52 -3.44 14.37 7.31
N GLU A 53 -4.09 15.56 7.30
CA GLU A 53 -5.28 15.80 8.12
C GLU A 53 -6.17 14.62 7.82
N ALA A 54 -5.99 13.60 8.65
CA ALA A 54 -6.74 12.38 8.53
C ALA A 54 -8.13 12.91 8.65
N ALA A 55 -8.87 12.89 7.55
CA ALA A 55 -10.25 13.34 7.60
C ALA A 55 -10.76 12.73 8.88
N PRO A 56 -11.22 13.56 9.86
CA PRO A 56 -11.60 13.04 11.15
C PRO A 56 -12.44 11.82 10.87
N GLY A 57 -12.07 10.69 11.46
CA GLY A 57 -12.95 9.53 11.45
C GLY A 57 -14.32 9.98 11.91
N PRO A 58 -15.38 9.19 11.74
CA PRO A 58 -16.69 9.59 12.20
C PRO A 58 -16.57 10.15 13.62
N SER A 59 -17.09 11.34 13.85
CA SER A 59 -17.11 11.93 15.17
C SER A 59 -17.94 11.06 16.12
N ALA A 60 -17.77 11.21 17.43
CA ALA A 60 -18.64 10.52 18.39
C ALA A 60 -20.13 10.83 18.14
N GLU A 61 -20.45 12.03 17.61
CA GLU A 61 -21.80 12.41 17.19
C GLU A 61 -22.25 11.67 15.92
N ASP A 62 -21.36 11.46 14.94
CA ASP A 62 -21.65 10.67 13.74
C ASP A 62 -21.91 9.20 14.10
N VAL A 63 -21.14 8.65 15.08
CA VAL A 63 -21.34 7.28 15.57
C VAL A 63 -22.66 7.16 16.33
N ALA A 64 -22.98 8.13 17.20
CA ALA A 64 -24.24 8.15 17.93
C ALA A 64 -25.45 8.37 16.99
N ALA A 65 -25.31 9.18 15.95
CA ALA A 65 -26.32 9.35 14.93
C ALA A 65 -26.55 8.08 14.10
N ALA A 66 -25.50 7.27 13.91
CA ALA A 66 -25.59 6.00 13.18
C ALA A 66 -26.35 4.90 13.93
N ASP A 67 -26.36 4.93 15.27
CA ASP A 67 -27.07 3.94 16.10
C ASP A 67 -28.62 3.97 15.92
N GLY A 68 -29.17 5.10 15.43
CA GLY A 68 -30.60 5.23 15.13
C GLY A 68 -30.96 5.08 13.64
N MET A 69 -29.99 4.88 12.75
CA MET A 69 -30.20 4.80 11.31
C MET A 69 -30.57 3.39 10.85
N SER A 70 -31.41 3.29 9.83
CA SER A 70 -31.59 2.03 9.12
C SER A 70 -30.30 1.63 8.38
N THR A 71 -30.14 0.35 8.09
CA THR A 71 -28.98 -0.19 7.32
C THR A 71 -28.77 0.57 6.00
N GLU A 72 -29.87 0.95 5.35
CA GLU A 72 -29.83 1.70 4.09
C GLU A 72 -29.33 3.13 4.28
N GLN A 73 -29.75 3.82 5.33
CA GLN A 73 -29.28 5.16 5.69
C GLN A 73 -27.79 5.14 6.07
N GLN A 74 -27.34 4.11 6.79
CA GLN A 74 -25.91 3.90 7.12
C GLN A 74 -25.08 3.69 5.85
N ALA A 75 -25.55 2.88 4.91
CA ALA A 75 -24.87 2.64 3.64
C ALA A 75 -24.76 3.93 2.80
N GLN A 76 -25.81 4.74 2.75
CA GLN A 76 -25.81 6.04 2.06
C GLN A 76 -24.82 7.01 2.70
N MET A 77 -24.79 7.08 4.03
CA MET A 77 -23.84 7.94 4.77
C MET A 77 -22.39 7.51 4.50
N ILE A 78 -22.09 6.21 4.58
CA ILE A 78 -20.75 5.67 4.26
C ILE A 78 -20.38 5.99 2.82
N GLY A 79 -21.29 5.80 1.86
CA GLY A 79 -21.07 6.15 0.47
C GLY A 79 -20.71 7.63 0.29
N ALA A 80 -21.45 8.53 0.95
CA ALA A 80 -21.17 9.96 0.89
C ALA A 80 -19.81 10.34 1.51
N MET A 81 -19.38 9.66 2.58
CA MET A 81 -18.05 9.86 3.17
C MET A 81 -16.94 9.42 2.22
N VAL A 82 -17.10 8.27 1.57
CA VAL A 82 -16.14 7.73 0.61
C VAL A 82 -16.02 8.66 -0.61
N GLU A 83 -17.13 9.20 -1.14
CA GLU A 83 -17.10 10.15 -2.26
C GLU A 83 -16.42 11.48 -1.87
N ARG A 84 -16.62 11.97 -0.64
CA ARG A 84 -15.90 13.16 -0.14
C ARG A 84 -14.40 12.91 -0.06
N LEU A 85 -13.98 11.73 0.42
CA LEU A 85 -12.58 11.34 0.43
C LEU A 85 -12.01 11.28 -0.98
N ALA A 86 -12.72 10.63 -1.91
CA ALA A 86 -12.31 10.54 -3.31
C ALA A 86 -12.17 11.91 -3.97
N LYS A 87 -13.10 12.84 -3.70
CA LYS A 87 -13.01 14.22 -4.20
C LYS A 87 -11.76 14.92 -3.64
N ARG A 88 -11.52 14.84 -2.33
CA ARG A 88 -10.34 15.45 -1.69
C ARG A 88 -9.04 14.93 -2.29
N LEU A 89 -8.94 13.62 -2.53
CA LEU A 89 -7.74 13.01 -3.09
C LEU A 89 -7.51 13.38 -4.57
N ARG A 90 -8.55 13.70 -5.32
CA ARG A 90 -8.41 14.28 -6.66
C ARG A 90 -7.85 15.70 -6.64
N GLU A 91 -8.21 16.48 -5.61
CA GLU A 91 -7.75 17.85 -5.43
C GLU A 91 -6.35 17.92 -4.79
N ASN A 92 -6.03 16.94 -3.91
CA ASN A 92 -4.76 16.80 -3.21
C ASN A 92 -4.27 15.35 -3.35
N PRO A 93 -3.63 15.00 -4.47
CA PRO A 93 -3.27 13.62 -4.79
C PRO A 93 -2.13 13.05 -3.93
N ASP A 94 -1.32 13.88 -3.28
CA ASP A 94 -0.11 13.49 -2.54
C ASP A 94 -0.42 12.95 -1.13
N ASP A 95 -1.42 12.05 -1.03
CA ASP A 95 -1.87 11.44 0.23
C ASP A 95 -1.94 9.91 0.09
N LEU A 96 -0.78 9.24 0.25
CA LEU A 96 -0.68 7.76 0.20
C LEU A 96 -1.68 7.08 1.13
N GLU A 97 -1.75 7.51 2.39
CA GLU A 97 -2.67 6.92 3.38
C GLU A 97 -4.14 7.13 3.00
N GLY A 98 -4.44 8.29 2.42
CA GLY A 98 -5.76 8.58 1.88
C GLY A 98 -6.14 7.63 0.76
N TRP A 99 -5.25 7.38 -0.20
CA TRP A 99 -5.47 6.43 -1.30
C TRP A 99 -5.64 5.00 -0.80
N LEU A 100 -4.83 4.55 0.17
CA LEU A 100 -4.97 3.23 0.80
C LEU A 100 -6.31 3.09 1.52
N ARG A 101 -6.75 4.13 2.24
CA ARG A 101 -8.05 4.16 2.92
C ARG A 101 -9.19 4.11 1.90
N LEU A 102 -9.10 4.88 0.82
CA LEU A 102 -10.08 4.89 -0.25
C LEU A 102 -10.20 3.52 -0.92
N GLY A 103 -9.06 2.88 -1.24
CA GLY A 103 -9.02 1.54 -1.82
C GLY A 103 -9.70 0.50 -0.94
N ARG A 104 -9.41 0.50 0.37
CA ARG A 104 -10.08 -0.37 1.34
C ARG A 104 -11.58 -0.11 1.42
N SER A 105 -12.00 1.16 1.45
CA SER A 105 -13.40 1.54 1.52
C SER A 105 -14.18 1.08 0.28
N TYR A 106 -13.63 1.29 -0.91
CA TYR A 106 -14.24 0.80 -2.14
C TYR A 106 -14.32 -0.74 -2.20
N SER A 107 -13.30 -1.45 -1.69
CA SER A 107 -13.32 -2.91 -1.61
C SER A 107 -14.48 -3.40 -0.73
N VAL A 108 -14.67 -2.81 0.46
CA VAL A 108 -15.78 -3.15 1.38
C VAL A 108 -17.15 -2.84 0.75
N LEU A 109 -17.25 -1.78 -0.05
CA LEU A 109 -18.48 -1.42 -0.77
C LEU A 109 -18.73 -2.26 -2.05
N GLY A 110 -17.87 -3.23 -2.36
CA GLY A 110 -17.96 -4.03 -3.59
C GLY A 110 -17.63 -3.26 -4.87
N ARG A 111 -17.10 -2.05 -4.75
CA ARG A 111 -16.68 -1.18 -5.87
C ARG A 111 -15.27 -1.57 -6.30
N HIS A 112 -15.12 -2.77 -6.84
CA HIS A 112 -13.81 -3.40 -7.07
C HIS A 112 -12.92 -2.64 -8.07
N THR A 113 -13.51 -2.08 -9.13
CA THR A 113 -12.77 -1.26 -10.10
C THR A 113 -12.22 0.02 -9.46
N ASP A 114 -13.05 0.72 -8.68
CA ASP A 114 -12.63 1.93 -7.99
C ASP A 114 -11.56 1.62 -6.92
N SER A 115 -11.68 0.48 -6.24
CA SER A 115 -10.68 -0.03 -5.30
C SER A 115 -9.33 -0.25 -5.97
N ARG A 116 -9.33 -0.93 -7.13
CA ARG A 116 -8.13 -1.14 -7.94
C ARG A 116 -7.46 0.19 -8.31
N ASP A 117 -8.24 1.15 -8.79
CA ASP A 117 -7.71 2.44 -9.24
C ASP A 117 -7.14 3.26 -8.06
N ALA A 118 -7.76 3.19 -6.89
CA ALA A 118 -7.24 3.82 -5.68
C ALA A 118 -5.93 3.17 -5.21
N TYR A 119 -5.83 1.84 -5.22
CA TYR A 119 -4.58 1.14 -4.90
C TYR A 119 -3.48 1.37 -5.95
N ALA A 120 -3.84 1.54 -7.23
CA ALA A 120 -2.89 1.93 -8.26
C ALA A 120 -2.25 3.28 -7.94
N ARG A 121 -3.05 4.26 -7.51
CA ARG A 121 -2.54 5.56 -7.05
C ARG A 121 -1.64 5.44 -5.83
N ALA A 122 -2.00 4.59 -4.87
CA ALA A 122 -1.13 4.33 -3.71
C ALA A 122 0.22 3.73 -4.13
N ALA A 123 0.23 2.82 -5.10
CA ALA A 123 1.45 2.20 -5.62
C ALA A 123 2.36 3.18 -6.39
N ASP A 124 1.81 4.26 -6.99
CA ASP A 124 2.61 5.33 -7.59
C ASP A 124 3.51 6.03 -6.54
N PHE A 125 3.06 6.13 -5.28
CA PHE A 125 3.83 6.74 -4.17
C PHE A 125 4.75 5.75 -3.45
N ALA A 126 4.40 4.48 -3.41
CA ALA A 126 5.15 3.46 -2.69
C ALA A 126 5.29 2.18 -3.53
N PRO A 127 6.06 2.22 -4.65
CA PRO A 127 6.13 1.13 -5.62
C PRO A 127 6.82 -0.12 -5.08
N ASP A 128 7.55 -0.02 -3.98
CA ASP A 128 8.28 -1.11 -3.34
C ASP A 128 7.73 -1.49 -1.95
N ASP A 129 6.60 -0.91 -1.54
CA ASP A 129 5.92 -1.31 -0.32
C ASP A 129 5.07 -2.57 -0.58
N THR A 130 5.51 -3.70 -0.02
CA THR A 130 4.83 -4.99 -0.20
C THR A 130 3.39 -4.99 0.32
N THR A 131 3.05 -4.15 1.30
CA THR A 131 1.68 -4.02 1.82
C THR A 131 0.78 -3.29 0.82
N VAL A 132 1.30 -2.24 0.19
CA VAL A 132 0.61 -1.49 -0.88
C VAL A 132 0.41 -2.40 -2.09
N LEU A 133 1.48 -3.04 -2.57
CA LEU A 133 1.45 -3.93 -3.73
C LEU A 133 0.48 -5.10 -3.52
N ARG A 134 0.44 -5.70 -2.33
CA ARG A 134 -0.50 -6.77 -1.98
C ARG A 134 -1.95 -6.27 -2.01
N GLY A 135 -2.22 -5.09 -1.44
CA GLY A 135 -3.53 -4.45 -1.53
C GLY A 135 -3.98 -4.24 -2.97
N TYR A 136 -3.04 -3.79 -3.81
CA TYR A 136 -3.28 -3.58 -5.24
C TYR A 136 -3.55 -4.90 -5.98
N ALA A 137 -2.72 -5.93 -5.78
CA ALA A 137 -2.90 -7.23 -6.40
C ALA A 137 -4.28 -7.83 -6.07
N ARG A 138 -4.69 -7.79 -4.80
CA ARG A 138 -6.02 -8.24 -4.37
C ARG A 138 -7.16 -7.43 -5.02
N ALA A 139 -7.00 -6.11 -5.14
CA ALA A 139 -7.98 -5.26 -5.79
C ALA A 139 -8.10 -5.55 -7.30
N VAL A 140 -6.97 -5.85 -7.98
CA VAL A 140 -6.95 -6.30 -9.37
C VAL A 140 -7.72 -7.62 -9.52
N MET A 141 -7.46 -8.60 -8.64
CA MET A 141 -8.17 -9.88 -8.63
C MET A 141 -9.68 -9.70 -8.44
N ASN A 142 -10.07 -8.88 -7.45
CA ASN A 142 -11.48 -8.62 -7.17
C ASN A 142 -12.18 -7.88 -8.34
N ALA A 143 -11.47 -6.98 -9.02
CA ALA A 143 -12.01 -6.26 -10.17
C ALA A 143 -12.18 -7.15 -11.41
N ALA A 144 -11.40 -8.22 -11.52
CA ALA A 144 -11.54 -9.22 -12.60
C ALA A 144 -12.77 -10.15 -12.40
N GLY A 145 -13.27 -10.25 -11.17
CA GLY A 145 -14.41 -11.11 -10.85
C GLY A 145 -14.14 -12.59 -11.18
N ASP A 146 -15.11 -13.20 -11.85
CA ASP A 146 -15.06 -14.64 -12.23
C ASP A 146 -14.27 -14.88 -13.55
N ALA A 147 -13.23 -14.11 -13.80
CA ALA A 147 -12.39 -14.32 -14.97
C ALA A 147 -11.79 -15.74 -14.97
N THR A 148 -11.83 -16.41 -16.12
CA THR A 148 -11.29 -17.78 -16.28
C THR A 148 -9.77 -17.85 -16.22
N GLN A 149 -9.10 -16.71 -16.28
CA GLN A 149 -7.64 -16.57 -16.23
C GLN A 149 -7.25 -15.53 -15.19
N PHE A 150 -6.11 -15.75 -14.56
CA PHE A 150 -5.54 -14.76 -13.64
C PHE A 150 -5.14 -13.49 -14.40
N PRO A 151 -5.51 -12.29 -13.92
CA PRO A 151 -5.10 -11.03 -14.54
C PRO A 151 -3.56 -10.92 -14.58
N GLU A 152 -3.00 -10.61 -15.73
CA GLU A 152 -1.55 -10.43 -15.91
C GLU A 152 -0.98 -9.40 -14.94
N GLN A 153 -1.73 -8.33 -14.69
CA GLN A 153 -1.36 -7.30 -13.72
C GLN A 153 -1.21 -7.86 -12.29
N ALA A 154 -2.10 -8.76 -11.87
CA ALA A 154 -1.99 -9.40 -10.55
C ALA A 154 -0.76 -10.32 -10.49
N ILE A 155 -0.48 -11.05 -11.55
CA ILE A 155 0.72 -11.91 -11.66
C ILE A 155 1.98 -11.06 -11.50
N THR A 156 2.10 -9.96 -12.26
CA THR A 156 3.24 -9.04 -12.17
C THR A 156 3.42 -8.46 -10.77
N LEU A 157 2.33 -8.06 -10.11
CA LEU A 157 2.36 -7.53 -8.75
C LEU A 157 2.84 -8.58 -7.74
N TYR A 158 2.33 -9.81 -7.80
CA TYR A 158 2.78 -10.88 -6.89
C TYR A 158 4.21 -11.32 -7.17
N GLN A 159 4.67 -11.30 -8.40
CA GLN A 159 6.09 -11.50 -8.73
C GLN A 159 6.95 -10.42 -8.09
N ARG A 160 6.57 -9.14 -8.22
CA ARG A 160 7.29 -8.04 -7.58
C ARG A 160 7.31 -8.16 -6.05
N ILE A 161 6.22 -8.57 -5.45
CA ILE A 161 6.15 -8.84 -4.00
C ILE A 161 7.16 -9.91 -3.61
N LEU A 162 7.30 -11.00 -4.37
CA LEU A 162 8.26 -12.07 -4.08
C LEU A 162 9.72 -11.69 -4.34
N GLU A 163 9.98 -10.72 -5.21
CA GLU A 163 11.32 -10.13 -5.37
C GLU A 163 11.71 -9.32 -4.14
N LEU A 164 10.77 -8.56 -3.57
CA LEU A 164 10.99 -7.72 -2.39
C LEU A 164 10.99 -8.52 -1.09
N ASP A 165 10.05 -9.44 -0.96
CA ASP A 165 9.89 -10.34 0.19
C ASP A 165 9.62 -11.77 -0.29
N PRO A 166 10.67 -12.60 -0.42
CA PRO A 166 10.54 -14.00 -0.85
C PRO A 166 9.72 -14.88 0.11
N SER A 167 9.41 -14.42 1.31
CA SER A 167 8.65 -15.15 2.34
C SER A 167 7.17 -14.80 2.38
N GLN A 168 6.68 -13.95 1.47
CA GLN A 168 5.30 -13.48 1.47
C GLN A 168 4.34 -14.62 1.13
N LEU A 169 3.60 -15.10 2.16
CA LEU A 169 2.77 -16.31 2.08
C LEU A 169 1.69 -16.22 1.02
N GLU A 170 0.98 -15.08 0.94
CA GLU A 170 -0.09 -14.87 -0.03
C GLU A 170 0.43 -14.91 -1.47
N ALA A 171 1.61 -14.33 -1.71
CA ALA A 171 2.22 -14.31 -3.03
C ALA A 171 2.71 -15.72 -3.45
N LEU A 172 3.30 -16.48 -2.53
CA LEU A 172 3.68 -17.88 -2.78
C LEU A 172 2.46 -18.73 -3.10
N TRP A 173 1.36 -18.55 -2.35
CA TRP A 173 0.11 -19.26 -2.59
C TRP A 173 -0.46 -18.94 -3.97
N PHE A 174 -0.57 -17.67 -4.30
CA PHE A 174 -1.12 -17.22 -5.58
C PHE A 174 -0.27 -17.68 -6.77
N MET A 175 1.05 -17.52 -6.71
CA MET A 175 1.95 -17.93 -7.79
C MET A 175 1.92 -19.44 -8.02
N GLY A 176 1.76 -20.24 -6.96
CA GLY A 176 1.53 -21.67 -7.10
C GLY A 176 0.29 -22.00 -7.94
N PHE A 177 -0.81 -21.28 -7.74
CA PHE A 177 -2.02 -21.45 -8.56
C PHE A 177 -1.83 -21.01 -10.01
N VAL A 178 -1.15 -19.90 -10.24
CA VAL A 178 -0.85 -19.44 -11.61
C VAL A 178 -0.06 -20.52 -12.37
N GLU A 179 0.99 -21.06 -11.76
CA GLU A 179 1.83 -22.09 -12.36
C GLU A 179 1.04 -23.40 -12.61
N ALA A 180 0.19 -23.77 -11.65
CA ALA A 180 -0.66 -24.97 -11.79
C ALA A 180 -1.69 -24.79 -12.92
N ALA A 181 -2.32 -23.62 -13.05
CA ALA A 181 -3.28 -23.33 -14.11
C ALA A 181 -2.63 -23.35 -15.50
N ASP A 182 -1.36 -22.96 -15.60
CA ASP A 182 -0.58 -23.01 -16.83
C ASP A 182 0.02 -24.41 -17.11
N GLY A 183 -0.28 -25.41 -16.29
CA GLY A 183 0.21 -26.78 -16.42
C GLY A 183 1.67 -26.97 -16.03
N ARG A 184 2.29 -25.97 -15.38
CA ARG A 184 3.68 -26.03 -14.90
C ARG A 184 3.74 -26.61 -13.48
N SER A 185 3.40 -27.91 -13.33
CA SER A 185 3.27 -28.58 -12.04
C SER A 185 4.54 -28.49 -11.17
N ASP A 186 5.73 -28.57 -11.73
CA ASP A 186 7.00 -28.50 -10.98
C ASP A 186 7.22 -27.10 -10.38
N ALA A 187 6.91 -26.05 -11.11
CA ALA A 187 6.98 -24.68 -10.62
C ALA A 187 5.95 -24.44 -9.51
N ALA A 188 4.70 -24.91 -9.69
CA ALA A 188 3.67 -24.84 -8.66
C ALA A 188 4.11 -25.56 -7.36
N ARG A 189 4.70 -26.76 -7.47
CA ARG A 189 5.28 -27.49 -6.34
C ARG A 189 6.36 -26.68 -5.63
N GLY A 190 7.19 -25.98 -6.40
CA GLY A 190 8.26 -25.13 -5.86
C GLY A 190 7.69 -24.01 -4.97
N PHE A 191 6.67 -23.29 -5.42
CA PHE A 191 6.03 -22.23 -4.64
C PHE A 191 5.32 -22.78 -3.38
N TRP A 192 4.55 -23.85 -3.51
CA TRP A 192 3.77 -24.38 -2.39
C TRP A 192 4.62 -25.12 -1.37
N ASN A 193 5.73 -25.74 -1.74
CA ASN A 193 6.69 -26.30 -0.78
C ASN A 193 7.35 -25.21 0.05
N ARG A 194 7.81 -24.10 -0.60
CA ARG A 194 8.32 -22.94 0.13
C ARG A 194 7.28 -22.36 1.10
N LEU A 195 6.02 -22.33 0.69
CA LEU A 195 4.93 -21.89 1.57
C LEU A 195 4.78 -22.82 2.78
N LEU A 196 4.84 -24.15 2.59
CA LEU A 196 4.79 -25.12 3.69
C LEU A 196 5.96 -24.97 4.67
N ASP A 197 7.16 -24.69 4.15
CA ASP A 197 8.35 -24.47 5.00
C ASP A 197 8.20 -23.23 5.91
N LEU A 198 7.47 -22.23 5.47
CA LEU A 198 7.22 -20.99 6.21
C LEU A 198 6.01 -21.09 7.17
N LEU A 199 5.07 -21.98 6.90
CA LEU A 199 3.87 -22.12 7.73
C LEU A 199 4.18 -22.87 9.05
N PRO A 200 3.69 -22.38 10.21
CA PRO A 200 3.77 -23.12 11.47
C PRO A 200 3.20 -24.53 11.34
N ALA A 201 3.80 -25.50 12.02
CA ALA A 201 3.34 -26.89 11.97
C ALA A 201 1.87 -27.06 12.41
N SER A 202 1.38 -26.17 13.28
CA SER A 202 0.00 -26.15 13.77
C SER A 202 -0.99 -25.36 12.90
N SER A 203 -0.53 -24.74 11.79
CA SER A 203 -1.41 -23.93 10.92
C SER A 203 -2.42 -24.83 10.20
N ALA A 204 -3.69 -24.45 10.23
CA ALA A 204 -4.74 -25.08 9.44
C ALA A 204 -4.50 -24.95 7.92
N ASP A 205 -3.80 -23.89 7.50
CA ASP A 205 -3.50 -23.63 6.09
C ASP A 205 -2.58 -24.69 5.48
N ARG A 206 -1.75 -25.39 6.30
CA ARG A 206 -0.91 -26.49 5.81
C ARG A 206 -1.73 -27.53 5.08
N GLY A 207 -2.84 -27.98 5.68
CA GLY A 207 -3.72 -28.99 5.08
C GLY A 207 -4.35 -28.53 3.76
N VAL A 208 -4.52 -27.23 3.54
CA VAL A 208 -4.99 -26.66 2.26
C VAL A 208 -3.89 -26.76 1.21
N VAL A 209 -2.67 -26.36 1.57
CA VAL A 209 -1.52 -26.42 0.65
C VAL A 209 -1.15 -27.84 0.29
N GLU A 210 -1.17 -28.78 1.25
CA GLU A 210 -0.88 -30.22 1.03
C GLU A 210 -1.90 -30.86 0.07
N ARG A 211 -3.19 -30.47 0.16
CA ARG A 211 -4.20 -30.91 -0.81
C ARG A 211 -3.90 -30.37 -2.21
N ALA A 212 -3.62 -29.06 -2.32
CA ALA A 212 -3.27 -28.46 -3.59
C ALA A 212 -2.07 -29.14 -4.25
N LEU A 213 -1.04 -29.50 -3.48
CA LEU A 213 0.12 -30.28 -3.95
C LEU A 213 -0.24 -31.68 -4.43
N LYS A 214 -1.17 -32.34 -3.74
CA LYS A 214 -1.63 -33.69 -4.10
C LYS A 214 -2.46 -33.70 -5.38
N ASP A 215 -3.22 -32.64 -5.62
CA ASP A 215 -4.13 -32.51 -6.78
C ASP A 215 -3.36 -32.10 -8.07
N LEU A 216 -2.06 -31.76 -7.96
CA LEU A 216 -1.24 -31.46 -9.14
C LEU A 216 -1.03 -32.74 -9.99
N PRO A 217 -1.17 -32.62 -11.31
CA PRO A 217 -0.80 -33.70 -12.22
C PRO A 217 0.69 -34.02 -12.11
N ASN A 218 1.01 -35.32 -12.32
CA ASN A 218 2.39 -35.80 -12.35
C ASN A 218 3.08 -35.42 -13.65
#